data_3b74cacd8b3e739e1bbb6c98af41c783
#
_entry.id   3b74cacd8b3e739e1bbb6c98af41c783
#
_cell.length_a   1.000
_cell.length_b   1.000
_cell.length_c   1.000
_cell.angle_alpha   90.00
_cell.angle_beta   90.00
_cell.angle_gamma   90.00
#
_symmetry.space_group_name_H-M   'P 1'
#
loop_
_entity.id
_entity.type
_entity.pdbx_description
1 polymer ?
#
loop_
_entity_poly.entity_id
_entity_poly.type
_entity_poly.pdbx_seq_one_letter_code
_entity_poly.pdbx_strand_id
1 'polypeptide(L)'
;MAAEAFALAAFLEGKYAVSFPFFGAERRGAPVRAFTRVDDKKIRIKTQVYEPDYVVVLDETLVETEDVLEGLKKDGIVIINTARKPEEVRLSREVRCATVDATSIALEILGRPITNTAILGAIAKATGEVSIDAIEKAIIEKFGGKLGEEAGKKNANAARVAYEKTIVGFSQSGKEFIPRKKWLPSVDEMPIGGAIPALSTSAGRVGIGSFLENKTGDWRTFVPVIDEEKCIGCQFCWFYCPEGCISMKDGKAKVDYDYCKGCGICANECPAKAISMQREVRA
;
A
#
# COMPACT_ATOMS: atom_id res chain seq x y z
N MET A 1 -0.26 -2.36 -11.93
CA MET A 1 0.59 -1.37 -12.63
C MET A 1 2.09 -1.63 -12.42
N ALA A 2 2.62 -1.63 -11.18
CA ALA A 2 4.04 -1.92 -10.94
C ALA A 2 4.44 -3.30 -11.49
N ALA A 3 3.73 -4.36 -11.11
CA ALA A 3 3.97 -5.73 -11.57
C ALA A 3 4.01 -5.87 -13.10
N GLU A 4 3.11 -5.20 -13.81
CA GLU A 4 3.07 -5.22 -15.28
C GLU A 4 4.23 -4.43 -15.90
N ALA A 5 4.64 -3.29 -15.30
CA ALA A 5 5.78 -2.53 -15.79
C ALA A 5 7.10 -3.30 -15.57
N PHE A 6 7.22 -4.01 -14.45
CA PHE A 6 8.34 -4.90 -14.20
C PHE A 6 8.39 -6.06 -15.20
N ALA A 7 7.24 -6.68 -15.48
CA ALA A 7 7.16 -7.74 -16.50
C ALA A 7 7.53 -7.23 -17.91
N LEU A 8 7.10 -6.01 -18.26
CA LEU A 8 7.50 -5.39 -19.54
C LEU A 8 9.00 -5.14 -19.59
N ALA A 9 9.61 -4.65 -18.51
CA ALA A 9 11.04 -4.43 -18.44
C ALA A 9 11.83 -5.74 -18.63
N ALA A 10 11.41 -6.82 -17.95
CA ALA A 10 12.00 -8.15 -18.14
C ALA A 10 11.86 -8.65 -19.59
N PHE A 11 10.70 -8.41 -20.21
CA PHE A 11 10.49 -8.76 -21.62
C PHE A 11 11.40 -7.97 -22.57
N LEU A 12 11.63 -6.68 -22.31
CA LEU A 12 12.55 -5.85 -23.10
C LEU A 12 14.00 -6.33 -23.03
N GLU A 13 14.36 -7.07 -21.99
CA GLU A 13 15.66 -7.74 -21.86
C GLU A 13 15.68 -9.17 -22.42
N GLY A 14 14.60 -9.59 -23.10
CA GLY A 14 14.51 -10.89 -23.76
C GLY A 14 14.11 -12.05 -22.83
N LYS A 15 13.70 -11.75 -21.58
CA LYS A 15 13.17 -12.75 -20.65
C LYS A 15 11.69 -13.01 -20.92
N TYR A 16 11.20 -14.17 -20.48
CA TYR A 16 9.76 -14.43 -20.41
C TYR A 16 9.21 -13.87 -19.11
N ALA A 17 8.10 -13.13 -19.22
CA ALA A 17 7.45 -12.57 -18.04
C ALA A 17 5.94 -12.73 -18.10
N VAL A 18 5.33 -12.98 -16.95
CA VAL A 18 3.86 -13.01 -16.76
C VAL A 18 3.54 -12.24 -15.50
N SER A 19 2.61 -11.28 -15.59
CA SER A 19 2.11 -10.58 -14.41
C SER A 19 0.60 -10.54 -14.41
N PHE A 20 0.03 -10.62 -13.23
CA PHE A 20 -1.40 -10.51 -13.03
C PHE A 20 -1.71 -9.93 -11.65
N PRO A 21 -2.71 -9.03 -11.58
CA PRO A 21 -3.24 -8.57 -10.33
C PRO A 21 -4.16 -9.63 -9.73
N PHE A 22 -4.23 -9.66 -8.41
CA PHE A 22 -5.24 -10.41 -7.68
C PHE A 22 -6.21 -9.40 -7.07
N PHE A 23 -7.42 -9.34 -7.63
CA PHE A 23 -8.48 -8.48 -7.16
C PHE A 23 -9.48 -9.28 -6.34
N GLY A 24 -9.82 -8.79 -5.17
CA GLY A 24 -10.97 -9.21 -4.38
C GLY A 24 -12.10 -8.18 -4.45
N ALA A 25 -12.95 -8.16 -3.43
CA ALA A 25 -14.05 -7.19 -3.32
C ALA A 25 -13.60 -5.87 -2.65
N GLU A 26 -12.33 -5.54 -2.76
CA GLU A 26 -11.72 -4.41 -2.05
C GLU A 26 -12.19 -3.08 -2.62
N ARG A 27 -12.37 -2.11 -1.71
CA ARG A 27 -12.56 -0.69 -2.03
C ARG A 27 -11.21 0.01 -2.18
N ARG A 28 -11.25 1.23 -2.71
CA ARG A 28 -10.07 2.08 -2.85
C ARG A 28 -9.30 2.18 -1.53
N GLY A 29 -7.99 1.91 -1.58
CA GLY A 29 -7.11 1.95 -0.42
C GLY A 29 -6.90 0.62 0.29
N ALA A 30 -7.75 -0.41 0.03
CA ALA A 30 -7.56 -1.73 0.61
C ALA A 30 -6.27 -2.41 0.10
N PRO A 31 -5.65 -3.32 0.89
CA PRO A 31 -4.51 -4.10 0.47
C PRO A 31 -4.82 -4.89 -0.81
N VAL A 32 -3.94 -4.78 -1.81
CA VAL A 32 -4.06 -5.48 -3.10
C VAL A 32 -2.78 -6.24 -3.36
N ARG A 33 -2.89 -7.49 -3.80
CA ARG A 33 -1.74 -8.31 -4.20
C ARG A 33 -1.62 -8.34 -5.73
N ALA A 34 -0.39 -8.40 -6.22
CA ALA A 34 -0.09 -8.65 -7.62
C ALA A 34 1.12 -9.57 -7.72
N PHE A 35 1.14 -10.42 -8.72
CA PHE A 35 2.18 -11.41 -8.91
C PHE A 35 2.88 -11.19 -10.23
N THR A 36 4.21 -11.39 -10.25
CA THR A 36 5.02 -11.39 -11.45
C THR A 36 5.94 -12.60 -11.42
N ARG A 37 6.03 -13.30 -12.53
CA ARG A 37 7.02 -14.34 -12.76
C ARG A 37 7.94 -13.92 -13.91
N VAL A 38 9.23 -14.09 -13.73
CA VAL A 38 10.25 -13.83 -14.74
C VAL A 38 11.10 -15.08 -14.86
N ASP A 39 11.43 -15.50 -16.07
CA ASP A 39 12.25 -16.68 -16.35
C ASP A 39 12.93 -16.54 -17.72
N ASP A 40 14.04 -17.20 -17.91
CA ASP A 40 14.71 -17.34 -19.21
C ASP A 40 13.98 -18.33 -20.14
N LYS A 41 13.05 -19.09 -19.60
CA LYS A 41 12.23 -20.06 -20.31
C LYS A 41 10.75 -19.70 -20.31
N LYS A 42 10.02 -20.19 -21.30
CA LYS A 42 8.59 -19.95 -21.45
C LYS A 42 7.80 -20.35 -20.20
N ILE A 43 7.17 -19.38 -19.56
CA ILE A 43 6.35 -19.56 -18.37
C ILE A 43 4.98 -20.13 -18.77
N ARG A 44 4.64 -21.30 -18.22
CA ARG A 44 3.34 -21.96 -18.44
C ARG A 44 2.41 -21.83 -17.24
N ILE A 45 2.96 -21.57 -16.06
CA ILE A 45 2.21 -21.47 -14.80
C ILE A 45 1.66 -20.07 -14.64
N LYS A 46 0.34 -19.96 -14.52
CA LYS A 46 -0.38 -18.68 -14.35
C LYS A 46 -1.14 -18.60 -13.01
N THR A 47 -0.77 -19.41 -12.04
CA THR A 47 -1.35 -19.38 -10.68
C THR A 47 -0.64 -18.35 -9.82
N GLN A 48 -1.21 -18.06 -8.65
CA GLN A 48 -0.57 -17.25 -7.62
C GLN A 48 0.82 -17.78 -7.30
N VAL A 49 1.70 -16.89 -6.81
CA VAL A 49 3.04 -17.23 -6.35
C VAL A 49 2.97 -17.50 -4.86
N TYR A 50 3.09 -18.77 -4.46
CA TYR A 50 3.03 -19.19 -3.06
C TYR A 50 4.40 -19.18 -2.38
N GLU A 51 5.47 -19.37 -3.15
CA GLU A 51 6.86 -19.35 -2.69
C GLU A 51 7.63 -18.28 -3.47
N PRO A 52 7.48 -17.00 -3.13
CA PRO A 52 8.16 -15.91 -3.83
C PRO A 52 9.66 -15.87 -3.51
N ASP A 53 10.45 -15.48 -4.49
CA ASP A 53 11.86 -15.10 -4.31
C ASP A 53 11.97 -13.68 -3.77
N TYR A 54 11.02 -12.83 -4.15
CA TYR A 54 10.98 -11.42 -3.78
C TYR A 54 9.58 -11.00 -3.36
N VAL A 55 9.50 -10.24 -2.27
CA VAL A 55 8.25 -9.59 -1.82
C VAL A 55 8.45 -8.08 -1.84
N VAL A 56 7.50 -7.37 -2.43
CA VAL A 56 7.51 -5.91 -2.52
C VAL A 56 6.35 -5.33 -1.73
N VAL A 57 6.66 -4.52 -0.75
CA VAL A 57 5.70 -3.87 0.15
C VAL A 57 5.62 -2.39 -0.22
N LEU A 58 4.51 -1.97 -0.81
CA LEU A 58 4.30 -0.59 -1.26
C LEU A 58 3.89 0.35 -0.13
N ASP A 59 3.36 -0.18 0.94
CA ASP A 59 2.95 0.56 2.14
C ASP A 59 3.48 -0.17 3.37
N GLU A 60 4.31 0.50 4.16
CA GLU A 60 4.95 -0.09 5.34
C GLU A 60 3.96 -0.55 6.42
N THR A 61 2.74 0.02 6.45
CA THR A 61 1.69 -0.40 7.40
C THR A 61 1.27 -1.85 7.20
N LEU A 62 1.47 -2.40 5.99
CA LEU A 62 1.21 -3.80 5.70
C LEU A 62 2.13 -4.76 6.46
N VAL A 63 3.32 -4.31 6.84
CA VAL A 63 4.23 -5.09 7.70
C VAL A 63 3.60 -5.38 9.06
N GLU A 64 2.66 -4.53 9.50
CA GLU A 64 1.98 -4.68 10.78
C GLU A 64 0.69 -5.49 10.70
N THR A 65 0.05 -5.45 9.54
CA THR A 65 -1.31 -6.01 9.35
C THR A 65 -1.32 -7.32 8.60
N GLU A 66 -0.27 -7.60 7.82
CA GLU A 66 -0.16 -8.79 6.97
C GLU A 66 1.14 -9.54 7.25
N ASP A 67 1.14 -10.87 7.10
CA ASP A 67 2.38 -11.63 7.09
C ASP A 67 3.07 -11.48 5.72
N VAL A 68 3.86 -10.41 5.60
CA VAL A 68 4.58 -10.11 4.35
C VAL A 68 5.68 -11.13 4.03
N LEU A 69 6.04 -12.00 4.99
CA LEU A 69 7.02 -13.07 4.78
C LEU A 69 6.39 -14.42 4.48
N GLU A 70 5.05 -14.51 4.38
CA GLU A 70 4.36 -15.76 4.07
C GLU A 70 4.89 -16.36 2.78
N GLY A 71 5.43 -17.58 2.86
CA GLY A 71 5.97 -18.31 1.72
C GLY A 71 7.30 -17.79 1.16
N LEU A 72 7.84 -16.66 1.63
CA LEU A 72 9.12 -16.14 1.16
C LEU A 72 10.24 -17.17 1.37
N LYS A 73 10.97 -17.51 0.31
CA LYS A 73 12.10 -18.43 0.33
C LYS A 73 13.18 -17.97 1.34
N LYS A 74 14.03 -18.91 1.77
CA LYS A 74 15.07 -18.63 2.79
C LYS A 74 16.03 -17.53 2.34
N ASP A 75 16.43 -17.53 1.07
CA ASP A 75 17.32 -16.55 0.47
C ASP A 75 16.57 -15.40 -0.20
N GLY A 76 15.27 -15.31 0.06
CA GLY A 76 14.40 -14.27 -0.51
C GLY A 76 14.69 -12.88 0.01
N ILE A 77 14.23 -11.89 -0.72
CA ILE A 77 14.44 -10.47 -0.40
C ILE A 77 13.08 -9.80 -0.22
N VAL A 78 12.96 -8.98 0.84
CA VAL A 78 11.83 -8.08 1.02
C VAL A 78 12.26 -6.66 0.61
N ILE A 79 11.47 -6.02 -0.24
CA ILE A 79 11.67 -4.62 -0.66
C ILE A 79 10.53 -3.79 -0.07
N ILE A 80 10.84 -2.79 0.74
CA ILE A 80 9.85 -2.02 1.49
C ILE A 80 9.94 -0.54 1.16
N ASN A 81 8.79 0.06 0.87
CA ASN A 81 8.67 1.50 0.78
C ASN A 81 8.57 2.10 2.18
N THR A 82 9.68 2.57 2.69
CA THR A 82 9.80 3.20 4.01
C THR A 82 11.02 4.12 4.05
N ALA A 83 10.99 5.13 4.91
CA ALA A 83 12.13 5.98 5.21
C ALA A 83 13.13 5.34 6.17
N ARG A 84 12.76 4.24 6.84
CA ARG A 84 13.62 3.50 7.78
C ARG A 84 14.71 2.75 7.03
N LYS A 85 15.87 2.57 7.67
CA LYS A 85 16.93 1.71 7.17
C LYS A 85 16.57 0.23 7.35
N PRO A 86 17.16 -0.69 6.57
CA PRO A 86 16.88 -2.13 6.71
C PRO A 86 17.01 -2.65 8.14
N GLU A 87 18.04 -2.21 8.86
CA GLU A 87 18.30 -2.60 10.26
C GLU A 87 17.29 -2.03 11.28
N GLU A 88 16.47 -1.09 10.89
CA GLU A 88 15.39 -0.52 11.72
C GLU A 88 14.04 -1.20 11.47
N VAL A 89 13.95 -2.01 10.40
CA VAL A 89 12.75 -2.75 10.04
C VAL A 89 12.69 -4.04 10.85
N ARG A 90 11.60 -4.25 11.59
CA ARG A 90 11.36 -5.47 12.37
C ARG A 90 10.37 -6.38 11.67
N LEU A 91 10.78 -7.61 11.39
CA LEU A 91 9.96 -8.64 10.76
C LEU A 91 9.90 -9.89 11.63
N SER A 92 9.08 -10.87 11.26
CA SER A 92 8.95 -12.13 12.00
C SER A 92 10.24 -12.95 12.02
N ARG A 93 11.13 -12.76 11.06
CA ARG A 93 12.48 -13.32 11.02
C ARG A 93 13.45 -12.34 10.35
N GLU A 94 14.75 -12.51 10.60
CA GLU A 94 15.78 -11.81 9.85
C GLU A 94 15.78 -12.27 8.39
N VAL A 95 15.74 -11.31 7.47
CA VAL A 95 15.77 -11.55 6.01
C VAL A 95 16.55 -10.45 5.31
N ARG A 96 17.04 -10.72 4.10
CA ARG A 96 17.57 -9.66 3.24
C ARG A 96 16.46 -8.65 2.99
N CYS A 97 16.74 -7.39 3.26
CA CYS A 97 15.77 -6.30 3.19
C CYS A 97 16.34 -5.14 2.40
N ALA A 98 15.56 -4.59 1.49
CA ALA A 98 15.88 -3.35 0.79
C ALA A 98 14.83 -2.30 1.14
N THR A 99 15.26 -1.09 1.46
CA THR A 99 14.37 0.01 1.82
C THR A 99 14.60 1.23 0.95
N VAL A 100 13.52 1.95 0.66
CA VAL A 100 13.54 3.23 -0.06
C VAL A 100 12.31 4.03 0.29
N ASP A 101 12.45 5.34 0.51
CA ASP A 101 11.29 6.25 0.64
C ASP A 101 10.75 6.64 -0.75
N ALA A 102 10.12 5.68 -1.41
CA ALA A 102 9.50 5.88 -2.71
C ALA A 102 8.34 6.91 -2.66
N THR A 103 7.73 7.08 -1.47
CA THR A 103 6.67 8.07 -1.27
C THR A 103 7.20 9.49 -1.36
N SER A 104 8.30 9.81 -0.67
CA SER A 104 8.93 11.13 -0.77
C SER A 104 9.44 11.42 -2.17
N ILE A 105 10.07 10.43 -2.82
CA ILE A 105 10.55 10.56 -4.19
C ILE A 105 9.38 10.85 -5.16
N ALA A 106 8.27 10.14 -5.02
CA ALA A 106 7.08 10.36 -5.84
C ALA A 106 6.46 11.75 -5.60
N LEU A 107 6.39 12.20 -4.35
CA LEU A 107 5.90 13.53 -4.02
C LEU A 107 6.78 14.64 -4.60
N GLU A 108 8.10 14.49 -4.50
CA GLU A 108 9.07 15.47 -5.00
C GLU A 108 9.03 15.56 -6.54
N ILE A 109 9.04 14.43 -7.25
CA ILE A 109 9.19 14.39 -8.71
C ILE A 109 7.83 14.45 -9.43
N LEU A 110 6.81 13.77 -8.90
CA LEU A 110 5.51 13.63 -9.56
C LEU A 110 4.43 14.55 -8.93
N GLY A 111 4.70 15.15 -7.77
CA GLY A 111 3.73 15.96 -7.03
C GLY A 111 2.58 15.15 -6.41
N ARG A 112 2.65 13.82 -6.44
CA ARG A 112 1.61 12.89 -5.94
C ARG A 112 2.26 11.66 -5.32
N PRO A 113 1.68 11.03 -4.29
CA PRO A 113 2.24 9.85 -3.64
C PRO A 113 1.97 8.57 -4.46
N ILE A 114 2.35 8.57 -5.74
CA ILE A 114 2.19 7.42 -6.64
C ILE A 114 3.51 6.65 -6.69
N THR A 115 3.68 5.72 -5.77
CA THR A 115 4.93 4.97 -5.56
C THR A 115 5.19 3.86 -6.58
N ASN A 116 4.18 3.50 -7.38
CA ASN A 116 4.21 2.33 -8.28
C ASN A 116 5.38 2.32 -9.28
N THR A 117 5.86 3.48 -9.71
CA THR A 117 6.99 3.58 -10.65
C THR A 117 8.32 3.72 -9.91
N ALA A 118 8.36 4.51 -8.84
CA ALA A 118 9.56 4.67 -8.04
C ALA A 118 10.05 3.34 -7.44
N ILE A 119 9.16 2.51 -6.89
CA ILE A 119 9.53 1.23 -6.27
C ILE A 119 10.20 0.26 -7.25
N LEU A 120 9.97 0.40 -8.57
CA LEU A 120 10.59 -0.44 -9.58
C LEU A 120 12.12 -0.26 -9.60
N GLY A 121 12.61 0.95 -9.31
CA GLY A 121 14.03 1.20 -9.15
C GLY A 121 14.63 0.41 -7.97
N ALA A 122 13.91 0.39 -6.84
CA ALA A 122 14.32 -0.40 -5.70
C ALA A 122 14.34 -1.91 -5.99
N ILE A 123 13.35 -2.40 -6.74
CA ILE A 123 13.31 -3.80 -7.16
C ILE A 123 14.54 -4.11 -8.03
N ALA A 124 14.83 -3.31 -9.04
CA ALA A 124 15.99 -3.49 -9.89
C ALA A 124 17.30 -3.52 -9.09
N LYS A 125 17.47 -2.60 -8.13
CA LYS A 125 18.66 -2.53 -7.26
C LYS A 125 18.82 -3.74 -6.37
N ALA A 126 17.74 -4.16 -5.72
CA ALA A 126 17.76 -5.22 -4.72
C ALA A 126 17.91 -6.61 -5.34
N THR A 127 17.30 -6.84 -6.50
CA THR A 127 17.22 -8.17 -7.14
C THR A 127 18.28 -8.37 -8.22
N GLY A 128 18.62 -7.33 -8.98
CA GLY A 128 19.45 -7.46 -10.17
C GLY A 128 18.80 -8.21 -11.33
N GLU A 129 17.53 -8.59 -11.21
CA GLU A 129 16.80 -9.37 -12.22
C GLU A 129 16.57 -8.62 -13.52
N VAL A 130 16.43 -7.31 -13.43
CA VAL A 130 16.18 -6.41 -14.56
C VAL A 130 17.01 -5.15 -14.36
N SER A 131 17.62 -4.63 -15.40
CA SER A 131 18.41 -3.40 -15.35
C SER A 131 17.52 -2.17 -15.13
N ILE A 132 18.08 -1.13 -14.53
CA ILE A 132 17.36 0.14 -14.37
C ILE A 132 17.01 0.76 -15.73
N ASP A 133 17.84 0.58 -16.74
CA ASP A 133 17.60 1.11 -18.08
C ASP A 133 16.40 0.42 -18.75
N ALA A 134 16.21 -0.87 -18.54
CA ALA A 134 15.01 -1.59 -19.01
C ALA A 134 13.76 -1.15 -18.25
N ILE A 135 13.85 -0.89 -16.94
CA ILE A 135 12.77 -0.31 -16.14
C ILE A 135 12.35 1.04 -16.69
N GLU A 136 13.30 1.93 -16.97
CA GLU A 136 13.01 3.26 -17.53
C GLU A 136 12.30 3.18 -18.89
N LYS A 137 12.82 2.32 -19.78
CA LYS A 137 12.19 2.08 -21.08
C LYS A 137 10.75 1.58 -20.94
N ALA A 138 10.53 0.60 -20.07
CA ALA A 138 9.20 0.05 -19.83
C ALA A 138 8.24 1.09 -19.23
N ILE A 139 8.72 1.96 -18.35
CA ILE A 139 7.93 3.05 -17.78
C ILE A 139 7.55 4.05 -18.88
N ILE A 140 8.50 4.49 -19.70
CA ILE A 140 8.25 5.45 -20.77
C ILE A 140 7.26 4.86 -21.78
N GLU A 141 7.43 3.63 -22.21
CA GLU A 141 6.54 2.94 -23.13
C GLU A 141 5.11 2.81 -22.56
N LYS A 142 4.99 2.37 -21.32
CA LYS A 142 3.70 2.11 -20.69
C LYS A 142 2.93 3.38 -20.34
N PHE A 143 3.61 4.40 -19.85
CA PHE A 143 2.98 5.61 -19.31
C PHE A 143 3.06 6.80 -20.26
N GLY A 144 4.10 6.88 -21.12
CA GLY A 144 4.26 7.96 -22.09
C GLY A 144 3.11 8.04 -23.08
N GLY A 145 2.60 6.89 -23.54
CA GLY A 145 1.46 6.84 -24.46
C GLY A 145 0.13 7.30 -23.85
N LYS A 146 -0.05 7.15 -22.53
CA LYS A 146 -1.32 7.47 -21.83
C LYS A 146 -1.32 8.84 -21.15
N LEU A 147 -0.20 9.24 -20.58
CA LEU A 147 -0.06 10.44 -19.75
C LEU A 147 0.78 11.54 -20.40
N GLY A 148 1.30 11.29 -21.60
CA GLY A 148 2.24 12.17 -22.29
C GLY A 148 3.70 11.82 -22.02
N GLU A 149 4.57 12.12 -22.98
CA GLU A 149 5.99 11.76 -22.97
C GLU A 149 6.73 12.36 -21.77
N GLU A 150 6.41 13.59 -21.40
CA GLU A 150 7.01 14.26 -20.22
C GLU A 150 6.67 13.55 -18.91
N ALA A 151 5.41 13.12 -18.76
CA ALA A 151 5.00 12.34 -17.59
C ALA A 151 5.70 10.98 -17.55
N GLY A 152 5.89 10.31 -18.71
CA GLY A 152 6.68 9.10 -18.81
C GLY A 152 8.11 9.30 -18.32
N LYS A 153 8.78 10.37 -18.76
CA LYS A 153 10.15 10.72 -18.36
C LYS A 153 10.26 11.04 -16.87
N LYS A 154 9.30 11.78 -16.30
CA LYS A 154 9.26 12.05 -14.84
C LYS A 154 9.12 10.76 -14.04
N ASN A 155 8.27 9.84 -14.46
CA ASN A 155 8.11 8.55 -13.80
C ASN A 155 9.37 7.67 -13.91
N ALA A 156 10.05 7.67 -15.06
CA ALA A 156 11.32 6.97 -15.23
C ALA A 156 12.41 7.56 -14.33
N ASN A 157 12.50 8.90 -14.24
CA ASN A 157 13.40 9.57 -13.31
C ASN A 157 13.13 9.19 -11.84
N ALA A 158 11.87 9.10 -11.44
CA ALA A 158 11.52 8.67 -10.08
C ALA A 158 12.04 7.24 -9.79
N ALA A 159 11.98 6.33 -10.77
CA ALA A 159 12.56 4.99 -10.64
C ALA A 159 14.09 5.03 -10.52
N ARG A 160 14.78 5.86 -11.30
CA ARG A 160 16.25 6.01 -11.23
C ARG A 160 16.69 6.57 -9.88
N VAL A 161 16.05 7.61 -9.39
CA VAL A 161 16.34 8.19 -8.08
C VAL A 161 16.09 7.16 -6.96
N ALA A 162 15.02 6.38 -7.07
CA ALA A 162 14.75 5.31 -6.11
C ALA A 162 15.82 4.20 -6.18
N TYR A 163 16.27 3.83 -7.38
CA TYR A 163 17.38 2.89 -7.55
C TYR A 163 18.64 3.37 -6.80
N GLU A 164 19.01 4.63 -6.96
CA GLU A 164 20.20 5.22 -6.35
C GLU A 164 20.07 5.29 -4.82
N LYS A 165 18.90 5.69 -4.32
CA LYS A 165 18.62 5.88 -2.87
C LYS A 165 18.28 4.58 -2.14
N THR A 166 18.09 3.45 -2.82
CA THR A 166 17.76 2.18 -2.18
C THR A 166 18.94 1.68 -1.35
N ILE A 167 18.67 1.34 -0.11
CA ILE A 167 19.59 0.73 0.83
C ILE A 167 19.29 -0.76 0.92
N VAL A 168 20.30 -1.60 0.73
CA VAL A 168 20.17 -3.07 0.85
C VAL A 168 20.95 -3.52 2.09
N GLY A 169 20.30 -4.30 2.94
CA GLY A 169 20.85 -4.82 4.18
C GLY A 169 20.05 -6.01 4.69
N PHE A 170 19.91 -6.11 6.00
CA PHE A 170 19.13 -7.14 6.67
C PHE A 170 18.15 -6.48 7.63
N SER A 171 16.94 -7.03 7.72
CA SER A 171 15.96 -6.66 8.73
C SER A 171 16.34 -7.23 10.10
N GLN A 172 15.74 -6.70 11.16
CA GLN A 172 15.82 -7.32 12.48
C GLN A 172 14.71 -8.36 12.66
N SER A 173 15.04 -9.46 13.34
CA SER A 173 14.02 -10.35 13.88
C SER A 173 13.46 -9.77 15.18
N GLY A 174 12.20 -10.07 15.50
CA GLY A 174 11.66 -9.70 16.81
C GLY A 174 10.21 -9.22 16.80
N LYS A 175 9.54 -9.29 15.67
CA LYS A 175 8.10 -9.08 15.60
C LYS A 175 7.44 -10.41 15.28
N GLU A 176 6.80 -11.00 16.29
CA GLU A 176 5.92 -12.13 16.06
C GLU A 176 4.67 -11.62 15.34
N PHE A 177 4.42 -12.14 14.13
CA PHE A 177 3.16 -11.86 13.44
C PHE A 177 2.04 -12.59 14.15
N ILE A 178 1.16 -11.83 14.79
CA ILE A 178 -0.07 -12.37 15.36
C ILE A 178 -1.14 -12.20 14.30
N PRO A 179 -1.61 -13.29 13.65
CA PRO A 179 -2.67 -13.22 12.66
C PRO A 179 -3.87 -12.50 13.27
N ARG A 180 -4.47 -11.56 12.55
CA ARG A 180 -5.76 -10.98 12.96
C ARG A 180 -6.70 -12.16 13.23
N LYS A 181 -7.21 -12.25 14.46
CA LYS A 181 -8.15 -13.31 14.86
C LYS A 181 -9.27 -13.30 13.82
N LYS A 182 -9.57 -14.47 13.22
CA LYS A 182 -10.70 -14.59 12.31
C LYS A 182 -11.94 -14.11 13.06
N TRP A 183 -12.46 -12.96 12.68
CA TRP A 183 -13.66 -12.37 13.30
C TRP A 183 -14.95 -13.05 12.80
N LEU A 184 -14.87 -13.75 11.69
CA LEU A 184 -15.94 -14.61 11.20
C LEU A 184 -15.77 -16.02 11.80
N PRO A 185 -16.82 -16.61 12.38
CA PRO A 185 -16.79 -18.02 12.76
C PRO A 185 -16.56 -18.87 11.51
N SER A 186 -15.92 -20.01 11.67
CA SER A 186 -15.88 -21.03 10.62
C SER A 186 -17.28 -21.54 10.33
N VAL A 187 -17.49 -22.19 9.20
CA VAL A 187 -18.80 -22.78 8.85
C VAL A 187 -19.28 -23.74 9.93
N ASP A 188 -18.35 -24.48 10.54
CA ASP A 188 -18.63 -25.44 11.61
C ASP A 188 -19.03 -24.79 12.95
N GLU A 189 -18.63 -23.54 13.17
CA GLU A 189 -18.94 -22.78 14.37
C GLU A 189 -20.21 -21.92 14.22
N MET A 190 -20.78 -21.87 13.03
CA MET A 190 -22.01 -21.11 12.78
C MET A 190 -23.25 -21.85 13.30
N PRO A 191 -24.17 -21.17 14.02
CA PRO A 191 -25.42 -21.76 14.41
C PRO A 191 -26.28 -22.09 13.20
N ILE A 192 -26.92 -23.26 13.19
CA ILE A 192 -27.81 -23.70 12.11
C ILE A 192 -28.93 -22.68 11.95
N GLY A 193 -29.12 -22.17 10.73
CA GLY A 193 -30.15 -21.19 10.41
C GLY A 193 -29.86 -19.75 10.83
N GLY A 194 -28.66 -19.47 11.32
CA GLY A 194 -28.22 -18.12 11.67
C GLY A 194 -27.75 -17.34 10.44
N ALA A 195 -28.25 -16.12 10.25
CA ALA A 195 -27.52 -15.13 9.49
C ALA A 195 -26.19 -14.86 10.20
N ILE A 196 -25.10 -14.63 9.45
CA ILE A 196 -23.80 -14.32 10.05
C ILE A 196 -23.95 -13.01 10.86
N PRO A 197 -24.01 -13.05 12.18
CA PRO A 197 -23.96 -11.83 12.96
C PRO A 197 -22.56 -11.24 12.81
N ALA A 198 -22.47 -9.94 12.65
CA ALA A 198 -21.20 -9.26 12.74
C ALA A 198 -20.69 -9.42 14.17
N LEU A 199 -19.69 -10.27 14.36
CA LEU A 199 -19.08 -10.52 15.66
C LEU A 199 -17.98 -9.47 15.88
N SER A 200 -18.20 -8.52 16.77
CA SER A 200 -17.13 -7.76 17.37
C SER A 200 -16.44 -8.63 18.40
N THR A 201 -15.21 -9.02 18.11
CA THR A 201 -14.49 -10.03 18.90
C THR A 201 -13.75 -9.46 20.10
N SER A 202 -13.37 -8.19 20.08
CA SER A 202 -12.63 -7.55 21.17
C SER A 202 -13.47 -7.32 22.44
N ALA A 203 -14.80 -7.28 22.32
CA ALA A 203 -15.71 -7.01 23.42
C ALA A 203 -16.82 -8.04 23.58
N GLY A 204 -16.77 -9.18 22.90
CA GLY A 204 -17.83 -10.20 22.94
C GLY A 204 -19.18 -9.73 22.41
N ARG A 205 -19.22 -8.66 21.64
CA ARG A 205 -20.46 -8.12 21.08
C ARG A 205 -20.80 -8.80 19.78
N VAL A 206 -21.97 -9.38 19.73
CA VAL A 206 -22.62 -9.87 18.52
C VAL A 206 -23.56 -8.77 18.05
N GLY A 207 -23.31 -8.19 16.88
CA GLY A 207 -24.14 -7.09 16.39
C GLY A 207 -23.83 -6.63 14.97
N ILE A 208 -24.69 -5.76 14.46
CA ILE A 208 -24.48 -5.06 13.18
C ILE A 208 -23.31 -4.08 13.38
N GLY A 209 -22.32 -4.08 12.49
CA GLY A 209 -21.21 -3.12 12.53
C GLY A 209 -19.82 -3.75 12.51
N SER A 210 -19.62 -4.80 11.69
CA SER A 210 -18.30 -5.41 11.46
C SER A 210 -17.21 -4.41 11.01
N PHE A 211 -17.62 -3.27 10.48
CA PHE A 211 -16.72 -2.18 10.12
C PHE A 211 -15.99 -1.55 11.32
N LEU A 212 -16.51 -1.70 12.54
CA LEU A 212 -15.82 -1.23 13.74
C LEU A 212 -14.48 -1.91 13.97
N GLU A 213 -14.33 -3.15 13.49
CA GLU A 213 -13.06 -3.89 13.56
C GLU A 213 -12.13 -3.59 12.37
N ASN A 214 -12.66 -3.03 11.29
CA ASN A 214 -11.88 -2.73 10.10
C ASN A 214 -11.42 -1.27 10.10
N LYS A 215 -10.38 -0.98 10.88
CA LYS A 215 -9.78 0.35 10.97
C LYS A 215 -9.04 0.68 9.67
N THR A 216 -9.62 1.58 8.88
CA THR A 216 -9.10 1.97 7.56
C THR A 216 -8.14 3.15 7.61
N GLY A 217 -7.88 3.68 8.80
CA GLY A 217 -6.97 4.82 9.01
C GLY A 217 -5.54 4.56 8.53
N ASP A 218 -5.13 3.29 8.45
CA ASP A 218 -3.80 2.92 7.97
C ASP A 218 -3.63 3.08 6.45
N TRP A 219 -4.72 3.35 5.71
CA TRP A 219 -4.71 3.35 4.23
C TRP A 219 -4.45 4.73 3.63
N ARG A 220 -4.00 5.72 4.42
CA ARG A 220 -3.81 7.11 3.97
C ARG A 220 -2.35 7.56 4.01
N THR A 221 -2.02 8.50 3.14
CA THR A 221 -0.76 9.26 3.16
C THR A 221 -0.96 10.68 3.69
N PHE A 222 -2.17 11.22 3.47
CA PHE A 222 -2.57 12.54 3.95
C PHE A 222 -3.73 12.45 4.92
N VAL A 223 -3.72 13.31 5.92
CA VAL A 223 -4.73 13.39 6.97
C VAL A 223 -5.39 14.76 6.96
N PRO A 224 -6.74 14.85 7.06
CA PRO A 224 -7.41 16.12 7.20
C PRO A 224 -7.20 16.68 8.63
N VAL A 225 -6.72 17.91 8.73
CA VAL A 225 -6.59 18.64 9.98
C VAL A 225 -7.59 19.77 9.98
N ILE A 226 -8.44 19.84 11.02
CA ILE A 226 -9.50 20.82 11.16
C ILE A 226 -9.03 21.97 12.05
N ASP A 227 -9.10 23.18 11.51
CA ASP A 227 -8.94 24.42 12.27
C ASP A 227 -10.28 24.75 12.94
N GLU A 228 -10.36 24.54 14.23
CA GLU A 228 -11.60 24.71 14.99
C GLU A 228 -12.05 26.17 15.07
N GLU A 229 -11.11 27.14 14.99
CA GLU A 229 -11.45 28.56 15.01
C GLU A 229 -12.18 28.99 13.73
N LYS A 230 -11.73 28.44 12.58
CA LYS A 230 -12.35 28.65 11.26
C LYS A 230 -13.59 27.80 11.03
N CYS A 231 -13.77 26.72 11.77
CA CYS A 231 -14.91 25.84 11.58
C CYS A 231 -16.21 26.53 11.98
N ILE A 232 -17.14 26.65 11.03
CA ILE A 232 -18.45 27.28 11.24
C ILE A 232 -19.58 26.29 11.57
N GLY A 233 -19.25 24.99 11.72
CA GLY A 233 -20.20 23.94 12.06
C GLY A 233 -21.24 23.61 10.97
N CYS A 234 -20.94 23.89 9.71
CA CYS A 234 -21.87 23.70 8.57
C CYS A 234 -22.20 22.23 8.23
N GLN A 235 -21.52 21.25 8.81
CA GLN A 235 -21.72 19.81 8.68
C GLN A 235 -21.42 19.22 7.29
N PHE A 236 -20.95 19.96 6.29
CA PHE A 236 -20.68 19.43 4.96
C PHE A 236 -19.64 18.31 5.01
N CYS A 237 -18.58 18.47 5.80
CA CYS A 237 -17.56 17.45 5.98
C CYS A 237 -18.12 16.15 6.58
N TRP A 238 -19.08 16.23 7.50
CA TRP A 238 -19.81 15.09 8.05
C TRP A 238 -20.70 14.43 6.99
N PHE A 239 -21.49 15.23 6.27
CA PHE A 239 -22.45 14.75 5.28
C PHE A 239 -21.78 14.05 4.09
N TYR A 240 -20.67 14.59 3.60
CA TYR A 240 -19.95 14.05 2.45
C TYR A 240 -18.88 13.01 2.82
N CYS A 241 -18.69 12.65 4.08
CA CYS A 241 -17.69 11.66 4.47
C CYS A 241 -18.14 10.24 4.07
N PRO A 242 -17.46 9.58 3.11
CA PRO A 242 -17.86 8.25 2.66
C PRO A 242 -17.64 7.16 3.71
N GLU A 243 -16.78 7.43 4.70
CA GLU A 243 -16.47 6.49 5.79
C GLU A 243 -17.29 6.77 7.06
N GLY A 244 -18.07 7.85 7.10
CA GLY A 244 -18.83 8.23 8.29
C GLY A 244 -17.97 8.52 9.52
N CYS A 245 -16.68 8.83 9.32
CA CYS A 245 -15.71 9.02 10.40
C CYS A 245 -15.58 10.46 10.91
N ILE A 246 -16.53 11.34 10.56
CA ILE A 246 -16.58 12.69 11.06
C ILE A 246 -17.83 12.85 11.95
N SER A 247 -17.64 13.36 13.15
CA SER A 247 -18.72 13.68 14.08
C SER A 247 -18.76 15.19 14.37
N MET A 248 -19.88 15.65 14.90
CA MET A 248 -20.01 17.04 15.37
C MET A 248 -20.00 17.04 16.90
N LYS A 249 -19.09 17.80 17.49
CA LYS A 249 -19.00 17.97 18.94
C LYS A 249 -18.88 19.47 19.25
N ASP A 250 -19.72 19.97 20.10
CA ASP A 250 -19.78 21.40 20.48
C ASP A 250 -19.83 22.35 19.26
N GLY A 251 -20.61 21.97 18.23
CA GLY A 251 -20.73 22.74 16.98
C GLY A 251 -19.51 22.68 16.05
N LYS A 252 -18.50 21.88 16.37
CA LYS A 252 -17.28 21.74 15.59
C LYS A 252 -17.15 20.30 15.06
N ALA A 253 -16.55 20.16 13.89
CA ALA A 253 -16.29 18.85 13.31
C ALA A 253 -15.08 18.19 13.98
N LYS A 254 -15.18 16.89 14.23
CA LYS A 254 -14.11 16.03 14.78
C LYS A 254 -13.93 14.82 13.89
N VAL A 255 -12.70 14.47 13.57
CA VAL A 255 -12.37 13.30 12.72
C VAL A 255 -11.97 12.14 13.62
N ASP A 256 -12.57 10.98 13.36
CA ASP A 256 -12.09 9.71 13.88
C ASP A 256 -11.02 9.17 12.91
N TYR A 257 -9.77 9.30 13.31
CA TYR A 257 -8.63 8.94 12.48
C TYR A 257 -8.43 7.43 12.34
N ASP A 258 -9.05 6.61 13.18
CA ASP A 258 -9.01 5.16 13.06
C ASP A 258 -9.68 4.68 11.75
N TYR A 259 -10.65 5.44 11.24
CA TYR A 259 -11.41 5.08 10.04
C TYR A 259 -11.19 6.03 8.87
N CYS A 260 -10.58 7.18 9.08
CA CYS A 260 -10.37 8.16 8.03
C CYS A 260 -9.38 7.67 6.97
N LYS A 261 -9.79 7.59 5.71
CA LYS A 261 -8.94 7.20 4.56
C LYS A 261 -8.16 8.34 3.92
N GLY A 262 -8.26 9.57 4.44
CA GLY A 262 -7.56 10.72 3.90
C GLY A 262 -7.95 11.09 2.46
N CYS A 263 -9.19 10.84 2.05
CA CYS A 263 -9.65 11.06 0.67
C CYS A 263 -9.73 12.53 0.26
N GLY A 264 -9.76 13.48 1.23
CA GLY A 264 -9.75 14.93 1.00
C GLY A 264 -11.10 15.54 0.64
N ILE A 265 -12.19 14.78 0.52
CA ILE A 265 -13.52 15.31 0.19
C ILE A 265 -13.94 16.36 1.20
N CYS A 266 -13.76 16.12 2.50
CA CYS A 266 -14.10 17.06 3.56
C CYS A 266 -13.36 18.40 3.43
N ALA A 267 -12.09 18.39 2.99
CA ALA A 267 -11.31 19.60 2.77
C ALA A 267 -11.78 20.35 1.52
N ASN A 268 -12.13 19.62 0.45
CA ASN A 268 -12.64 20.20 -0.79
C ASN A 268 -14.00 20.88 -0.58
N GLU A 269 -14.90 20.22 0.13
CA GLU A 269 -16.28 20.69 0.36
C GLU A 269 -16.40 21.70 1.51
N CYS A 270 -15.33 22.00 2.24
CA CYS A 270 -15.39 22.94 3.34
C CYS A 270 -15.54 24.39 2.85
N PRO A 271 -16.70 25.04 3.03
CA PRO A 271 -16.91 26.41 2.55
C PRO A 271 -16.06 27.44 3.33
N ALA A 272 -15.78 27.17 4.60
CA ALA A 272 -14.93 28.00 5.43
C ALA A 272 -13.42 27.76 5.23
N LYS A 273 -13.03 26.82 4.37
CA LYS A 273 -11.62 26.39 4.20
C LYS A 273 -10.91 26.10 5.53
N ALA A 274 -11.68 25.55 6.48
CA ALA A 274 -11.21 25.20 7.81
C ALA A 274 -10.47 23.83 7.85
N ILE A 275 -10.38 23.10 6.75
CA ILE A 275 -9.77 21.79 6.71
C ILE A 275 -8.60 21.81 5.73
N SER A 276 -7.41 21.47 6.23
CA SER A 276 -6.20 21.29 5.42
C SER A 276 -5.78 19.83 5.37
N MET A 277 -5.25 19.38 4.24
CA MET A 277 -4.69 18.06 4.10
C MET A 277 -3.20 18.12 4.41
N GLN A 278 -2.75 17.39 5.43
CA GLN A 278 -1.36 17.33 5.85
C GLN A 278 -0.81 15.92 5.61
N ARG A 279 0.47 15.84 5.27
CA ARG A 279 1.13 14.53 5.17
C ARG A 279 1.22 13.91 6.57
N GLU A 280 0.74 12.70 6.71
CA GLU A 280 0.91 11.91 7.92
C GLU A 280 2.29 11.24 7.90
N VAL A 281 3.13 11.61 8.86
CA VAL A 281 4.42 10.94 9.09
C VAL A 281 4.20 10.02 10.28
N ARG A 282 4.27 8.73 10.05
CA ARG A 282 4.16 7.72 11.11
C ARG A 282 5.56 7.43 11.64
N ALA A 283 5.68 7.49 12.95
CA ALA A 283 6.93 7.21 13.65
C ALA A 283 7.20 5.70 13.80
#